data_4ce69d53cae6ad0878c08222d75f0e75
#
_entry.id   4ce69d53cae6ad0878c08222d75f0e75
#
_cell.length_a   1.000
_cell.length_b   1.000
_cell.length_c   1.000
_cell.angle_alpha   90.00
_cell.angle_beta   90.00
_cell.angle_gamma   90.00
#
_symmetry.space_group_name_H-M   'P 1'
#
loop_
_entity.id
_entity.type
_entity.pdbx_description
1 polymer ?
#
loop_
_entity_poly.entity_id
_entity_poly.type
_entity_poly.pdbx_seq_one_letter_code
_entity_poly.pdbx_strand_id
1 'polypeptide(L)'
;PMFLYGGVGLGKTHLIHAIGNHLLKEKPNARIRYIHAEQYVSDVVRAYQQKAFDRFKRYYHSLDLLLIDDIQFFSGKSRTQEEFFYAFEALLSNKAQVIITSDTYPKEMAGIDDRLISRFDSGLTVAIEPPELEMRVAILMKKALSEGIPMSEDVAFFVAKHLRSNVRELEGALRKILAFVRFHGKEVTIDVARVALKDLLSIQNRQISVENIQKAVADFYSIKVADMYSKKRPANIARPRQIAMFMAKEL
;
A
#
# COMPACT_ATOMS: atom_id res chain seq x y z
N PRO A 1 10.99 -12.01 13.62
CA PRO A 1 10.53 -11.49 12.33
C PRO A 1 9.59 -10.31 12.52
N MET A 2 9.44 -9.48 11.48
CA MET A 2 8.47 -8.39 11.41
C MET A 2 7.60 -8.55 10.18
N PHE A 3 6.30 -8.40 10.32
CA PHE A 3 5.34 -8.49 9.24
C PHE A 3 4.58 -7.16 9.11
N LEU A 4 4.75 -6.49 7.97
CA LEU A 4 4.10 -5.20 7.67
C LEU A 4 2.97 -5.45 6.69
N TYR A 5 1.74 -5.10 7.06
CA TYR A 5 0.60 -5.26 6.16
C TYR A 5 -0.22 -3.98 6.02
N GLY A 6 -0.97 -3.90 4.95
CA GLY A 6 -1.84 -2.75 4.67
C GLY A 6 -2.13 -2.60 3.19
N GLY A 7 -3.07 -1.78 2.85
CA GLY A 7 -3.54 -1.58 1.49
C GLY A 7 -2.44 -1.26 0.47
N VAL A 8 -2.77 -1.35 -0.80
CA VAL A 8 -1.85 -1.05 -1.91
C VAL A 8 -1.48 0.45 -1.88
N GLY A 9 -0.19 0.75 -2.13
CA GLY A 9 0.27 2.14 -2.26
C GLY A 9 0.45 2.90 -0.95
N LEU A 10 0.45 2.24 0.21
CA LEU A 10 0.65 2.87 1.52
C LEU A 10 2.12 3.07 1.91
N GLY A 11 3.08 2.66 1.08
CA GLY A 11 4.50 2.88 1.31
C GLY A 11 5.23 1.73 2.01
N LYS A 12 4.67 0.52 2.09
CA LYS A 12 5.31 -0.67 2.67
C LYS A 12 6.71 -0.91 2.11
N THR A 13 6.83 -0.95 0.78
CA THR A 13 8.12 -1.10 0.07
C THR A 13 9.11 0.00 0.46
N HIS A 14 8.65 1.25 0.55
CA HIS A 14 9.50 2.38 0.95
C HIS A 14 10.02 2.20 2.38
N LEU A 15 9.17 1.73 3.29
CA LEU A 15 9.51 1.52 4.69
C LEU A 15 10.57 0.42 4.85
N ILE A 16 10.42 -0.73 4.17
CA ILE A 16 11.42 -1.80 4.26
C ILE A 16 12.76 -1.41 3.64
N HIS A 17 12.77 -0.62 2.56
CA HIS A 17 13.99 -0.03 2.03
C HIS A 17 14.66 0.95 3.01
N ALA A 18 13.86 1.77 3.71
CA ALA A 18 14.38 2.67 4.72
C ALA A 18 15.04 1.91 5.88
N ILE A 19 14.43 0.81 6.34
CA ILE A 19 15.00 -0.05 7.37
C ILE A 19 16.31 -0.69 6.89
N GLY A 20 16.34 -1.23 5.68
CA GLY A 20 17.56 -1.82 5.10
C GLY A 20 18.71 -0.80 4.98
N ASN A 21 18.41 0.39 4.50
CA ASN A 21 19.39 1.48 4.39
C ASN A 21 19.87 1.98 5.76
N HIS A 22 18.99 2.00 6.77
CA HIS A 22 19.37 2.36 8.12
C HIS A 22 20.34 1.33 8.72
N LEU A 23 20.03 0.04 8.57
CA LEU A 23 20.92 -1.02 9.05
C LEU A 23 22.30 -0.98 8.36
N LEU A 24 22.36 -0.69 7.06
CA LEU A 24 23.65 -0.55 6.35
C LEU A 24 24.48 0.61 6.85
N LYS A 25 23.86 1.71 7.31
CA LYS A 25 24.59 2.83 7.92
C LYS A 25 25.19 2.44 9.29
N GLU A 26 24.46 1.66 10.08
CA GLU A 26 24.93 1.19 11.38
C GLU A 26 25.92 0.03 11.26
N LYS A 27 25.69 -0.88 10.31
CA LYS A 27 26.48 -2.09 10.08
C LYS A 27 26.83 -2.20 8.58
N PRO A 28 27.89 -1.52 8.10
CA PRO A 28 28.25 -1.48 6.67
C PRO A 28 28.55 -2.85 6.05
N ASN A 29 28.95 -3.83 6.85
CA ASN A 29 29.27 -5.18 6.42
C ASN A 29 28.10 -6.16 6.51
N ALA A 30 26.89 -5.69 6.91
CA ALA A 30 25.71 -6.54 6.98
C ALA A 30 25.30 -7.06 5.61
N ARG A 31 25.03 -8.36 5.53
CA ARG A 31 24.53 -9.02 4.31
C ARG A 31 23.03 -8.87 4.26
N ILE A 32 22.58 -7.87 3.53
CA ILE A 32 21.15 -7.54 3.36
C ILE A 32 20.68 -7.94 1.98
N ARG A 33 19.54 -8.60 1.91
CA ARG A 33 18.85 -8.89 0.66
C ARG A 33 17.45 -8.29 0.69
N TYR A 34 17.16 -7.39 -0.23
CA TYR A 34 15.80 -7.03 -0.63
C TYR A 34 15.41 -7.86 -1.84
N ILE A 35 14.20 -8.44 -1.82
CA ILE A 35 13.65 -9.19 -2.94
C ILE A 35 12.12 -9.08 -2.96
N HIS A 36 11.54 -8.93 -4.15
CA HIS A 36 10.11 -9.08 -4.35
C HIS A 36 9.74 -10.57 -4.39
N ALA A 37 8.60 -10.96 -3.83
CA ALA A 37 8.21 -12.37 -3.73
C ALA A 37 8.16 -13.08 -5.09
N GLU A 38 7.71 -12.43 -6.16
CA GLU A 38 7.74 -12.99 -7.52
C GLU A 38 9.16 -13.33 -8.00
N GLN A 39 10.13 -12.47 -7.66
CA GLN A 39 11.53 -12.72 -8.00
C GLN A 39 12.10 -13.89 -7.20
N TYR A 40 11.72 -14.01 -5.93
CA TYR A 40 12.07 -15.17 -5.10
C TYR A 40 11.54 -16.48 -5.71
N VAL A 41 10.27 -16.49 -6.15
CA VAL A 41 9.68 -17.64 -6.89
C VAL A 41 10.52 -17.99 -8.11
N SER A 42 10.86 -16.99 -8.92
CA SER A 42 11.67 -17.17 -10.12
C SER A 42 13.08 -17.73 -9.81
N ASP A 43 13.70 -17.23 -8.73
CA ASP A 43 15.03 -17.68 -8.29
C ASP A 43 15.00 -19.13 -7.79
N VAL A 44 13.93 -19.55 -7.07
CA VAL A 44 13.71 -20.95 -6.66
C VAL A 44 13.61 -21.85 -7.89
N VAL A 45 12.75 -21.51 -8.85
CA VAL A 45 12.57 -22.29 -10.07
C VAL A 45 13.89 -22.45 -10.84
N ARG A 46 14.61 -21.33 -11.00
CA ARG A 46 15.92 -21.32 -11.69
C ARG A 46 16.95 -22.19 -10.96
N ALA A 47 17.00 -22.12 -9.63
CA ALA A 47 17.94 -22.92 -8.84
C ALA A 47 17.70 -24.44 -9.01
N TYR A 48 16.44 -24.87 -9.12
CA TYR A 48 16.08 -26.24 -9.43
C TYR A 48 16.49 -26.65 -10.86
N GLN A 49 16.15 -25.84 -11.85
CA GLN A 49 16.49 -26.11 -13.25
C GLN A 49 17.99 -26.22 -13.48
N GLN A 50 18.77 -25.40 -12.80
CA GLN A 50 20.24 -25.38 -12.92
C GLN A 50 20.96 -26.36 -11.99
N LYS A 51 20.23 -27.16 -11.19
CA LYS A 51 20.80 -28.04 -10.15
C LYS A 51 21.72 -27.30 -9.16
N ALA A 52 21.45 -26.02 -8.92
CA ALA A 52 22.26 -25.10 -8.09
C ALA A 52 21.59 -24.78 -6.75
N PHE A 53 20.71 -25.65 -6.29
CA PHE A 53 19.86 -25.36 -5.13
C PHE A 53 20.64 -25.25 -3.81
N ASP A 54 21.73 -26.00 -3.66
CA ASP A 54 22.62 -25.88 -2.48
C ASP A 54 23.30 -24.50 -2.40
N ARG A 55 23.65 -23.92 -3.56
CA ARG A 55 24.21 -22.56 -3.62
C ARG A 55 23.13 -21.52 -3.23
N PHE A 56 21.91 -21.71 -3.71
CA PHE A 56 20.77 -20.89 -3.36
C PHE A 56 20.53 -20.91 -1.85
N LYS A 57 20.43 -22.08 -1.23
CA LYS A 57 20.25 -22.24 0.22
C LYS A 57 21.38 -21.55 1.00
N ARG A 58 22.63 -21.83 0.69
CA ARG A 58 23.78 -21.22 1.37
C ARG A 58 23.76 -19.70 1.30
N TYR A 59 23.36 -19.13 0.17
CA TYR A 59 23.24 -17.68 0.02
C TYR A 59 22.19 -17.11 0.97
N TYR A 60 20.97 -17.62 0.93
CA TYR A 60 19.89 -17.10 1.81
C TYR A 60 20.18 -17.33 3.30
N HIS A 61 20.72 -18.48 3.67
CA HIS A 61 21.06 -18.77 5.06
C HIS A 61 22.22 -17.91 5.61
N SER A 62 22.96 -17.25 4.75
CA SER A 62 24.09 -16.41 5.14
C SER A 62 23.71 -14.94 5.40
N LEU A 63 22.47 -14.56 5.19
CA LEU A 63 22.01 -13.17 5.32
C LEU A 63 21.88 -12.77 6.79
N ASP A 64 22.14 -11.49 7.06
CA ASP A 64 21.88 -10.85 8.35
C ASP A 64 20.49 -10.20 8.38
N LEU A 65 19.99 -9.78 7.19
CA LEU A 65 18.64 -9.23 7.02
C LEU A 65 18.05 -9.67 5.67
N LEU A 66 16.87 -10.28 5.71
CA LEU A 66 16.04 -10.53 4.53
C LEU A 66 14.83 -9.58 4.54
N LEU A 67 14.68 -8.80 3.48
CA LEU A 67 13.52 -7.96 3.20
C LEU A 67 12.77 -8.58 2.02
N ILE A 68 11.58 -9.12 2.27
CA ILE A 68 10.76 -9.72 1.22
C ILE A 68 9.47 -8.93 1.05
N ASP A 69 9.23 -8.48 -0.17
CA ASP A 69 8.12 -7.60 -0.51
C ASP A 69 6.99 -8.37 -1.19
N ASP A 70 5.76 -8.07 -0.81
CA ASP A 70 4.53 -8.60 -1.39
C ASP A 70 4.44 -10.14 -1.33
N ILE A 71 4.56 -10.71 -0.12
CA ILE A 71 4.57 -12.18 0.13
C ILE A 71 3.29 -12.88 -0.38
N GLN A 72 2.17 -12.19 -0.58
CA GLN A 72 0.94 -12.74 -1.14
C GLN A 72 1.15 -13.39 -2.52
N PHE A 73 2.20 -13.02 -3.25
CA PHE A 73 2.58 -13.68 -4.51
C PHE A 73 3.08 -15.12 -4.34
N PHE A 74 3.26 -15.60 -3.11
CA PHE A 74 3.50 -17.03 -2.86
C PHE A 74 2.22 -17.87 -2.90
N SER A 75 1.05 -17.27 -2.93
CA SER A 75 -0.24 -17.97 -2.96
C SER A 75 -0.26 -19.03 -4.06
N GLY A 76 -0.65 -20.28 -3.68
CA GLY A 76 -0.72 -21.42 -4.59
C GLY A 76 0.62 -22.00 -5.07
N LYS A 77 1.78 -21.50 -4.57
CA LYS A 77 3.12 -21.94 -4.99
C LYS A 77 3.76 -22.83 -3.91
N SER A 78 3.18 -23.98 -3.64
CA SER A 78 3.52 -24.86 -2.51
C SER A 78 5.01 -25.16 -2.38
N ARG A 79 5.70 -25.45 -3.50
CA ARG A 79 7.15 -25.71 -3.48
C ARG A 79 7.99 -24.49 -3.07
N THR A 80 7.63 -23.30 -3.53
CA THR A 80 8.30 -22.06 -3.13
C THR A 80 8.06 -21.77 -1.65
N GLN A 81 6.84 -22.00 -1.16
CA GLN A 81 6.49 -21.83 0.24
C GLN A 81 7.27 -22.78 1.14
N GLU A 82 7.42 -24.04 0.73
CA GLU A 82 8.23 -25.02 1.46
C GLU A 82 9.70 -24.58 1.56
N GLU A 83 10.31 -24.17 0.45
CA GLU A 83 11.69 -23.73 0.43
C GLU A 83 11.90 -22.41 1.20
N PHE A 84 10.93 -21.54 1.13
CA PHE A 84 10.94 -20.31 1.93
C PHE A 84 10.81 -20.61 3.42
N PHE A 85 9.97 -21.57 3.81
CA PHE A 85 9.85 -22.00 5.20
C PHE A 85 11.21 -22.45 5.77
N TYR A 86 11.95 -23.30 5.05
CA TYR A 86 13.28 -23.73 5.49
C TYR A 86 14.28 -22.58 5.55
N ALA A 87 14.29 -21.69 4.57
CA ALA A 87 15.15 -20.50 4.59
C ALA A 87 14.81 -19.57 5.78
N PHE A 88 13.53 -19.38 6.04
CA PHE A 88 13.03 -18.57 7.14
C PHE A 88 13.46 -19.13 8.50
N GLU A 89 13.27 -20.44 8.74
CA GLU A 89 13.71 -21.10 9.97
C GLU A 89 15.23 -21.01 10.16
N ALA A 90 16.00 -21.20 9.10
CA ALA A 90 17.45 -21.08 9.17
C ALA A 90 17.89 -19.65 9.53
N LEU A 91 17.25 -18.64 8.94
CA LEU A 91 17.52 -17.22 9.26
C LEU A 91 17.23 -16.94 10.74
N LEU A 92 16.08 -17.37 11.24
CA LEU A 92 15.73 -17.16 12.65
C LEU A 92 16.69 -17.86 13.60
N SER A 93 17.11 -19.10 13.28
CA SER A 93 18.09 -19.86 14.07
C SER A 93 19.44 -19.15 14.12
N ASN A 94 19.83 -18.47 13.04
CA ASN A 94 21.04 -17.67 12.95
C ASN A 94 20.88 -16.25 13.54
N LYS A 95 19.74 -15.95 14.20
CA LYS A 95 19.38 -14.63 14.74
C LYS A 95 19.36 -13.51 13.68
N ALA A 96 19.20 -13.87 12.41
CA ALA A 96 19.01 -12.91 11.33
C ALA A 96 17.62 -12.26 11.42
N GLN A 97 17.50 -11.05 10.92
CA GLN A 97 16.25 -10.35 10.83
C GLN A 97 15.51 -10.71 9.54
N VAL A 98 14.19 -10.91 9.64
CA VAL A 98 13.34 -11.10 8.48
C VAL A 98 12.18 -10.09 8.56
N ILE A 99 12.02 -9.29 7.51
CA ILE A 99 10.93 -8.33 7.38
C ILE A 99 10.15 -8.68 6.12
N ILE A 100 8.84 -8.82 6.28
CA ILE A 100 7.91 -9.27 5.25
C ILE A 100 6.86 -8.19 5.04
N THR A 101 6.47 -7.94 3.80
CA THR A 101 5.31 -7.11 3.52
C THR A 101 4.19 -7.91 2.85
N SER A 102 2.96 -7.48 3.08
CA SER A 102 1.75 -8.00 2.44
C SER A 102 0.70 -6.90 2.27
N ASP A 103 -0.25 -7.09 1.37
CA ASP A 103 -1.47 -6.29 1.30
C ASP A 103 -2.54 -6.75 2.29
N THR A 104 -2.37 -7.96 2.87
CA THR A 104 -3.35 -8.66 3.69
C THR A 104 -2.75 -9.08 5.03
N TYR A 105 -3.58 -9.11 6.07
CA TYR A 105 -3.21 -9.64 7.39
C TYR A 105 -2.85 -11.15 7.30
N PRO A 106 -1.84 -11.67 8.03
CA PRO A 106 -1.38 -13.06 7.90
C PRO A 106 -2.49 -14.10 7.91
N LYS A 107 -3.42 -14.03 8.86
CA LYS A 107 -4.50 -15.02 9.01
C LYS A 107 -5.59 -14.94 7.93
N GLU A 108 -5.60 -13.88 7.15
CA GLU A 108 -6.56 -13.68 6.04
C GLU A 108 -5.95 -14.06 4.69
N MET A 109 -4.68 -14.49 4.66
CA MET A 109 -3.98 -14.84 3.44
C MET A 109 -4.46 -16.19 2.90
N ALA A 110 -5.09 -16.18 1.72
CA ALA A 110 -5.52 -17.41 1.04
C ALA A 110 -4.36 -18.07 0.26
N GLY A 111 -4.29 -19.41 0.29
CA GLY A 111 -3.32 -20.18 -0.51
C GLY A 111 -1.89 -20.13 0.00
N ILE A 112 -1.67 -19.71 1.24
CA ILE A 112 -0.41 -19.79 1.97
C ILE A 112 -0.48 -20.93 2.99
N ASP A 113 0.62 -21.66 3.16
CA ASP A 113 0.75 -22.77 4.11
C ASP A 113 0.59 -22.27 5.56
N ASP A 114 -0.24 -22.98 6.35
CA ASP A 114 -0.54 -22.63 7.74
C ASP A 114 0.71 -22.51 8.62
N ARG A 115 1.76 -23.28 8.32
CA ARG A 115 3.05 -23.19 9.03
C ARG A 115 3.71 -21.83 8.81
N LEU A 116 3.65 -21.28 7.59
CA LEU A 116 4.15 -19.94 7.30
C LEU A 116 3.29 -18.87 7.97
N ILE A 117 1.96 -19.00 7.88
CA ILE A 117 1.02 -18.08 8.54
C ILE A 117 1.31 -18.01 10.04
N SER A 118 1.47 -19.17 10.68
CA SER A 118 1.80 -19.26 12.11
C SER A 118 3.11 -18.55 12.44
N ARG A 119 4.14 -18.67 11.58
CA ARG A 119 5.43 -18.00 11.76
C ARG A 119 5.36 -16.50 11.53
N PHE A 120 4.57 -16.04 10.58
CA PHE A 120 4.35 -14.61 10.35
C PHE A 120 3.63 -13.96 11.53
N ASP A 121 2.62 -14.62 12.08
CA ASP A 121 1.83 -14.14 13.22
C ASP A 121 2.61 -14.20 14.54
N SER A 122 3.60 -15.09 14.67
CA SER A 122 4.43 -15.22 15.90
C SER A 122 5.39 -14.06 16.14
N GLY A 123 5.64 -13.22 15.12
CA GLY A 123 6.51 -12.05 15.18
C GLY A 123 5.76 -10.75 15.49
N LEU A 124 6.45 -9.64 15.26
CA LEU A 124 5.82 -8.30 15.31
C LEU A 124 5.01 -8.06 14.04
N THR A 125 3.71 -8.00 14.17
CA THR A 125 2.81 -7.67 13.07
C THR A 125 2.35 -6.21 13.19
N VAL A 126 2.55 -5.41 12.13
CA VAL A 126 2.27 -3.97 12.11
C VAL A 126 1.37 -3.63 10.93
N ALA A 127 0.23 -3.01 11.22
CA ALA A 127 -0.64 -2.44 10.20
C ALA A 127 -0.08 -1.11 9.68
N ILE A 128 -0.06 -0.94 8.36
CA ILE A 128 0.25 0.34 7.73
C ILE A 128 -1.07 0.93 7.25
N GLU A 129 -1.49 1.96 7.92
CA GLU A 129 -2.75 2.66 7.64
C GLU A 129 -2.55 3.79 6.62
N PRO A 130 -3.61 4.22 5.93
CA PRO A 130 -3.56 5.41 5.10
C PRO A 130 -3.09 6.63 5.91
N PRO A 131 -2.18 7.46 5.38
CA PRO A 131 -1.67 8.61 6.10
C PRO A 131 -2.78 9.65 6.33
N GLU A 132 -2.79 10.26 7.51
CA GLU A 132 -3.64 11.40 7.82
C GLU A 132 -3.31 12.62 6.96
N LEU A 133 -4.17 13.66 6.99
CA LEU A 133 -4.06 14.82 6.11
C LEU A 133 -2.70 15.51 6.25
N GLU A 134 -2.28 15.77 7.47
CA GLU A 134 -1.01 16.44 7.78
C GLU A 134 0.19 15.65 7.26
N MET A 135 0.16 14.34 7.41
CA MET A 135 1.21 13.46 6.89
C MET A 135 1.21 13.46 5.35
N ARG A 136 0.05 13.46 4.69
CA ARG A 136 -0.05 13.58 3.23
C ARG A 136 0.55 14.89 2.72
N VAL A 137 0.29 16.02 3.41
CA VAL A 137 0.87 17.33 3.11
C VAL A 137 2.40 17.26 3.21
N ALA A 138 2.92 16.73 4.33
CA ALA A 138 4.36 16.58 4.53
C ALA A 138 5.03 15.70 3.46
N ILE A 139 4.38 14.60 3.07
CA ILE A 139 4.87 13.71 1.99
C ILE A 139 4.96 14.47 0.67
N LEU A 140 3.92 15.22 0.29
CA LEU A 140 3.91 15.99 -0.96
C LEU A 140 5.01 17.05 -0.97
N MET A 141 5.15 17.82 0.08
CA MET A 141 6.18 18.86 0.18
C MET A 141 7.60 18.27 0.11
N LYS A 142 7.86 17.20 0.86
CA LYS A 142 9.17 16.52 0.86
C LYS A 142 9.52 15.94 -0.51
N LYS A 143 8.55 15.31 -1.18
CA LYS A 143 8.76 14.75 -2.52
C LYS A 143 8.92 15.83 -3.59
N ALA A 144 8.17 16.92 -3.53
CA ALA A 144 8.32 18.07 -4.43
C ALA A 144 9.72 18.70 -4.28
N LEU A 145 10.19 18.86 -3.06
CA LEU A 145 11.53 19.36 -2.77
C LEU A 145 12.62 18.43 -3.33
N SER A 146 12.46 17.11 -3.21
CA SER A 146 13.42 16.14 -3.78
C SER A 146 13.47 16.14 -5.32
N GLU A 147 12.40 16.61 -5.98
CA GLU A 147 12.33 16.83 -7.43
C GLU A 147 12.87 18.22 -7.86
N GLY A 148 13.39 19.01 -6.92
CA GLY A 148 13.94 20.34 -7.16
C GLY A 148 12.89 21.43 -7.41
N ILE A 149 11.62 21.17 -7.15
CA ILE A 149 10.51 22.14 -7.32
C ILE A 149 9.78 22.25 -5.98
N PRO A 150 10.07 23.29 -5.17
CA PRO A 150 9.41 23.47 -3.89
C PRO A 150 7.90 23.72 -4.10
N MET A 151 7.09 23.14 -3.22
CA MET A 151 5.64 23.32 -3.18
C MET A 151 5.25 23.99 -1.88
N SER A 152 4.42 25.03 -1.94
CA SER A 152 3.89 25.69 -0.74
C SER A 152 2.93 24.76 0.01
N GLU A 153 2.79 25.00 1.31
CA GLU A 153 1.90 24.21 2.17
C GLU A 153 0.43 24.29 1.69
N ASP A 154 -0.02 25.47 1.25
CA ASP A 154 -1.40 25.65 0.74
C ASP A 154 -1.68 24.77 -0.48
N VAL A 155 -0.73 24.65 -1.42
CA VAL A 155 -0.87 23.79 -2.59
C VAL A 155 -0.84 22.31 -2.18
N ALA A 156 0.08 21.94 -1.30
CA ALA A 156 0.17 20.58 -0.77
C ALA A 156 -1.11 20.19 -0.01
N PHE A 157 -1.64 21.09 0.79
CA PHE A 157 -2.92 20.91 1.49
C PHE A 157 -4.10 20.76 0.52
N PHE A 158 -4.18 21.61 -0.51
CA PHE A 158 -5.19 21.49 -1.55
C PHE A 158 -5.17 20.10 -2.20
N VAL A 159 -3.99 19.62 -2.60
CA VAL A 159 -3.84 18.30 -3.23
C VAL A 159 -4.20 17.18 -2.24
N ALA A 160 -3.64 17.21 -1.03
CA ALA A 160 -3.86 16.20 0.01
C ALA A 160 -5.33 16.10 0.45
N LYS A 161 -6.05 17.21 0.49
CA LYS A 161 -7.48 17.25 0.84
C LYS A 161 -8.35 16.53 -0.19
N HIS A 162 -8.02 16.65 -1.47
CA HIS A 162 -8.78 16.07 -2.56
C HIS A 162 -8.37 14.63 -2.91
N LEU A 163 -7.14 14.19 -2.56
CA LEU A 163 -6.63 12.86 -2.85
C LEU A 163 -6.42 12.10 -1.54
N ARG A 164 -7.37 11.24 -1.19
CA ARG A 164 -7.43 10.59 0.13
C ARG A 164 -7.01 9.12 0.14
N SER A 165 -6.83 8.48 -1.03
CA SER A 165 -6.80 7.02 -1.11
C SER A 165 -5.47 6.42 -0.67
N ASN A 166 -4.34 6.83 -1.24
CA ASN A 166 -3.04 6.25 -0.93
C ASN A 166 -1.87 7.14 -1.38
N VAL A 167 -0.66 6.84 -0.89
CA VAL A 167 0.57 7.61 -1.19
C VAL A 167 0.95 7.52 -2.68
N ARG A 168 0.69 6.38 -3.35
CA ARG A 168 0.98 6.22 -4.78
C ARG A 168 0.16 7.17 -5.65
N GLU A 169 -1.09 7.43 -5.26
CA GLU A 169 -1.96 8.38 -5.93
C GLU A 169 -1.49 9.82 -5.72
N LEU A 170 -1.05 10.16 -4.49
CA LEU A 170 -0.42 11.46 -4.19
C LEU A 170 0.84 11.69 -5.04
N GLU A 171 1.70 10.68 -5.17
CA GLU A 171 2.89 10.75 -6.04
C GLU A 171 2.53 10.90 -7.52
N GLY A 172 1.49 10.20 -7.97
CA GLY A 172 0.96 10.34 -9.34
C GLY A 172 0.47 11.75 -9.62
N ALA A 173 -0.28 12.33 -8.67
CA ALA A 173 -0.75 13.71 -8.77
C ALA A 173 0.41 14.72 -8.76
N LEU A 174 1.37 14.56 -7.84
CA LEU A 174 2.55 15.39 -7.80
C LEU A 174 3.30 15.38 -9.14
N ARG A 175 3.56 14.19 -9.70
CA ARG A 175 4.23 14.06 -11.01
C ARG A 175 3.48 14.80 -12.12
N LYS A 176 2.13 14.75 -12.13
CA LYS A 176 1.32 15.50 -13.11
C LYS A 176 1.48 17.01 -12.95
N ILE A 177 1.45 17.51 -11.71
CA ILE A 177 1.65 18.95 -11.43
C ILE A 177 3.05 19.37 -11.87
N LEU A 178 4.10 18.64 -11.48
CA LEU A 178 5.47 18.98 -11.83
C LEU A 178 5.73 18.93 -13.36
N ALA A 179 5.16 17.93 -14.05
CA ALA A 179 5.23 17.86 -15.49
C ALA A 179 4.54 19.06 -16.16
N PHE A 180 3.35 19.46 -15.69
CA PHE A 180 2.62 20.61 -16.19
C PHE A 180 3.41 21.91 -15.98
N VAL A 181 3.99 22.09 -14.80
CA VAL A 181 4.81 23.27 -14.44
C VAL A 181 6.06 23.36 -15.33
N ARG A 182 6.79 22.24 -15.49
CA ARG A 182 7.99 22.19 -16.35
C ARG A 182 7.66 22.51 -17.82
N PHE A 183 6.54 21.98 -18.32
CA PHE A 183 6.14 22.18 -19.72
C PHE A 183 5.69 23.63 -20.02
N HIS A 184 4.99 24.27 -19.06
CA HIS A 184 4.43 25.61 -19.27
C HIS A 184 5.30 26.75 -18.69
N GLY A 185 6.42 26.43 -18.03
CA GLY A 185 7.28 27.43 -17.40
C GLY A 185 6.57 28.23 -16.29
N LYS A 186 5.64 27.59 -15.56
CA LYS A 186 4.83 28.22 -14.52
C LYS A 186 5.32 27.85 -13.13
N GLU A 187 4.95 28.66 -12.13
CA GLU A 187 5.16 28.32 -10.73
C GLU A 187 4.06 27.35 -10.22
N VAL A 188 4.36 26.64 -9.13
CA VAL A 188 3.42 25.72 -8.47
C VAL A 188 2.42 26.53 -7.66
N THR A 189 1.20 26.72 -8.17
CA THR A 189 0.09 27.41 -7.51
C THR A 189 -1.12 26.48 -7.40
N ILE A 190 -2.11 26.86 -6.58
CA ILE A 190 -3.38 26.10 -6.46
C ILE A 190 -4.10 26.03 -7.81
N ASP A 191 -4.13 27.11 -8.58
CA ASP A 191 -4.81 27.14 -9.88
C ASP A 191 -4.11 26.24 -10.91
N VAL A 192 -2.78 26.24 -10.90
CA VAL A 192 -1.98 25.31 -11.72
C VAL A 192 -2.24 23.85 -11.30
N ALA A 193 -2.24 23.57 -10.00
CA ALA A 193 -2.55 22.23 -9.49
C ALA A 193 -3.97 21.78 -9.89
N ARG A 194 -4.95 22.68 -9.80
CA ARG A 194 -6.36 22.42 -10.22
C ARG A 194 -6.46 22.07 -11.71
N VAL A 195 -5.77 22.81 -12.56
CA VAL A 195 -5.73 22.55 -14.00
C VAL A 195 -5.05 21.22 -14.31
N ALA A 196 -3.86 21.00 -13.74
CA ALA A 196 -3.07 19.77 -13.94
C ALA A 196 -3.79 18.50 -13.47
N LEU A 197 -4.63 18.62 -12.43
CA LEU A 197 -5.37 17.50 -11.82
C LEU A 197 -6.85 17.43 -12.22
N LYS A 198 -7.30 18.24 -13.18
CA LYS A 198 -8.72 18.37 -13.56
C LYS A 198 -9.41 17.01 -13.75
N ASP A 199 -8.78 16.08 -14.45
CA ASP A 199 -9.35 14.75 -14.71
C ASP A 199 -9.46 13.91 -13.44
N LEU A 200 -8.44 13.92 -12.58
CA LEU A 200 -8.46 13.20 -11.30
C LEU A 200 -9.54 13.76 -10.37
N LEU A 201 -9.63 15.07 -10.25
CA LEU A 201 -10.64 15.75 -9.42
C LEU A 201 -12.06 15.50 -9.94
N SER A 202 -12.24 15.45 -11.27
CA SER A 202 -13.55 15.18 -11.88
C SER A 202 -14.02 13.73 -11.63
N ILE A 203 -13.12 12.76 -11.63
CA ILE A 203 -13.43 11.35 -11.33
C ILE A 203 -13.86 11.20 -9.88
N GLN A 204 -13.13 11.83 -8.95
CA GLN A 204 -13.48 11.78 -7.53
C GLN A 204 -14.81 12.46 -7.22
N ASN A 205 -15.08 13.61 -7.82
CA ASN A 205 -16.36 14.28 -7.68
C ASN A 205 -17.53 13.45 -8.25
N ARG A 206 -17.29 12.63 -9.28
CA ARG A 206 -18.30 11.68 -9.79
C ARG A 206 -18.51 10.48 -8.88
N GLN A 207 -17.48 10.02 -8.17
CA GLN A 207 -17.59 8.91 -7.21
C GLN A 207 -18.35 9.32 -5.95
N ILE A 208 -18.28 10.59 -5.53
CA ILE A 208 -19.00 11.15 -4.37
C ILE A 208 -20.21 11.95 -4.88
N SER A 209 -21.04 11.35 -5.73
CA SER A 209 -22.33 11.96 -6.09
C SER A 209 -23.44 11.47 -5.14
N VAL A 210 -24.46 12.28 -4.95
CA VAL A 210 -25.63 11.91 -4.11
C VAL A 210 -26.24 10.59 -4.61
N GLU A 211 -26.28 10.38 -5.92
CA GLU A 211 -26.80 9.14 -6.54
C GLU A 211 -25.93 7.93 -6.17
N ASN A 212 -24.60 8.06 -6.20
CA ASN A 212 -23.70 6.99 -5.82
C ASN A 212 -23.75 6.67 -4.33
N ILE A 213 -23.86 7.69 -3.48
CA ILE A 213 -24.08 7.50 -2.03
C ILE A 213 -25.39 6.75 -1.79
N GLN A 214 -26.48 7.17 -2.43
CA GLN A 214 -27.79 6.52 -2.29
C GLN A 214 -27.74 5.08 -2.78
N LYS A 215 -27.07 4.80 -3.89
CA LYS A 215 -26.88 3.43 -4.41
C LYS A 215 -26.08 2.56 -3.43
N ALA A 216 -24.95 3.04 -2.94
CA ALA A 216 -24.11 2.31 -1.99
C ALA A 216 -24.87 2.01 -0.68
N VAL A 217 -25.62 2.98 -0.14
CA VAL A 217 -26.44 2.77 1.06
C VAL A 217 -27.61 1.82 0.78
N ALA A 218 -28.26 1.91 -0.38
CA ALA A 218 -29.33 0.99 -0.76
C ALA A 218 -28.83 -0.46 -0.87
N ASP A 219 -27.68 -0.68 -1.51
CA ASP A 219 -27.04 -1.98 -1.65
C ASP A 219 -26.64 -2.55 -0.28
N PHE A 220 -26.03 -1.74 0.60
CA PHE A 220 -25.66 -2.16 1.96
C PHE A 220 -26.84 -2.63 2.81
N TYR A 221 -27.97 -1.90 2.73
CA TYR A 221 -29.20 -2.25 3.46
C TYR A 221 -30.11 -3.22 2.68
N SER A 222 -29.70 -3.69 1.52
CA SER A 222 -30.46 -4.60 0.66
C SER A 222 -31.87 -4.06 0.33
N ILE A 223 -31.98 -2.76 0.07
CA ILE A 223 -33.20 -2.08 -0.37
C ILE A 223 -33.07 -1.58 -1.82
N LYS A 224 -34.18 -1.33 -2.48
CA LYS A 224 -34.14 -0.76 -3.84
C LYS A 224 -33.83 0.73 -3.78
N VAL A 225 -32.99 1.22 -4.71
CA VAL A 225 -32.69 2.67 -4.84
C VAL A 225 -33.97 3.49 -4.98
N ALA A 226 -35.01 2.96 -5.64
CA ALA A 226 -36.32 3.59 -5.75
C ALA A 226 -37.00 3.84 -4.39
N ASP A 227 -36.72 3.02 -3.38
CA ASP A 227 -37.25 3.21 -2.04
C ASP A 227 -36.62 4.42 -1.32
N MET A 228 -35.41 4.84 -1.71
CA MET A 228 -34.76 6.07 -1.22
C MET A 228 -35.55 7.33 -1.57
N TYR A 229 -36.25 7.34 -2.70
CA TYR A 229 -37.07 8.46 -3.17
C TYR A 229 -38.55 8.31 -2.79
N SER A 230 -38.94 7.18 -2.24
CA SER A 230 -40.33 6.91 -1.91
C SER A 230 -40.80 7.72 -0.70
N LYS A 231 -42.11 7.97 -0.59
CA LYS A 231 -42.75 8.59 0.61
C LYS A 231 -42.94 7.60 1.77
N LYS A 232 -42.55 6.33 1.60
CA LYS A 232 -42.66 5.28 2.62
C LYS A 232 -41.80 5.62 3.84
N ARG A 233 -42.31 5.36 5.05
CA ARG A 233 -41.65 5.69 6.33
C ARG A 233 -41.32 4.48 7.23
N PRO A 234 -41.41 3.20 6.81
CA PRO A 234 -41.01 2.12 7.70
C PRO A 234 -39.52 2.27 8.03
N ALA A 235 -39.11 1.82 9.21
CA ALA A 235 -37.77 2.03 9.76
C ALA A 235 -36.65 1.47 8.86
N ASN A 236 -36.89 0.36 8.17
CA ASN A 236 -35.97 -0.24 7.23
C ASN A 236 -35.70 0.58 5.95
N ILE A 237 -36.51 1.59 5.67
CA ILE A 237 -36.32 2.55 4.55
C ILE A 237 -35.91 3.93 5.08
N ALA A 238 -36.53 4.38 6.20
CA ALA A 238 -36.26 5.71 6.74
C ALA A 238 -34.82 5.86 7.25
N ARG A 239 -34.30 4.84 7.96
CA ARG A 239 -32.91 4.85 8.50
C ARG A 239 -31.83 4.88 7.42
N PRO A 240 -31.85 4.01 6.40
CA PRO A 240 -30.91 4.10 5.26
C PRO A 240 -30.96 5.47 4.57
N ARG A 241 -32.16 6.04 4.37
CA ARG A 241 -32.32 7.37 3.78
C ARG A 241 -31.64 8.46 4.60
N GLN A 242 -31.84 8.45 5.93
CA GLN A 242 -31.18 9.40 6.84
C GLN A 242 -29.65 9.27 6.79
N ILE A 243 -29.13 8.04 6.73
CA ILE A 243 -27.70 7.78 6.59
C ILE A 243 -27.17 8.34 5.26
N ALA A 244 -27.85 8.07 4.15
CA ALA A 244 -27.48 8.61 2.85
C ALA A 244 -27.49 10.15 2.82
N MET A 245 -28.48 10.77 3.45
CA MET A 245 -28.57 12.23 3.59
C MET A 245 -27.42 12.78 4.45
N PHE A 246 -27.10 12.12 5.56
CA PHE A 246 -25.99 12.51 6.42
C PHE A 246 -24.66 12.42 5.67
N MET A 247 -24.39 11.29 5.01
CA MET A 247 -23.17 11.11 4.20
C MET A 247 -23.07 12.14 3.08
N ALA A 248 -24.18 12.45 2.39
CA ALA A 248 -24.18 13.47 1.34
C ALA A 248 -23.95 14.91 1.84
N LYS A 249 -24.15 15.15 3.15
CA LYS A 249 -23.87 16.45 3.78
C LYS A 249 -22.41 16.56 4.23
N GLU A 250 -21.81 15.46 4.70
CA GLU A 250 -20.44 15.43 5.27
C GLU A 250 -19.33 15.23 4.20
N LEU A 251 -19.67 14.67 3.05
CA LEU A 251 -18.74 14.40 1.94
C LEU A 251 -18.81 15.47 0.85
#